data_ad88649cfe519eb9450debd8668bff62
#
_entry.id   ad88649cfe519eb9450debd8668bff62
#
_cell.length_a   1.000
_cell.length_b   1.000
_cell.length_c   1.000
_cell.angle_alpha   90.00
_cell.angle_beta   90.00
_cell.angle_gamma   90.00
#
_symmetry.space_group_name_H-M   'P 1'
#
loop_
_entity.id
_entity.type
_entity.pdbx_description
1 polymer ?
#
loop_
_entity_poly.entity_id
_entity_poly.type
_entity_poly.pdbx_seq_one_letter_code
_entity_poly.pdbx_strand_id
1 'polypeptide(L)'
;MQPEVRTRRWLALLTRAGLGLLLALALAVPATAHADEPPTVPPSAPGSNAIGACLDADQVWLLVVDIDGEVLANQCVGTPSSGEEALARGGMQIRFSSGRMICSLSGHPEQCPATFTGSYWNYHHGRAGAPYTFSQQGASARTPAPGDIEAWCYNAPEEESCVPPLLRIVSNGKQVPVPGVDAEDVVDPPVTTNEEVEVPSTTPWALIGTGAVIAVGIGALLWWRRRVGPADDQVGGR
;
A
#
# COMPACT_ATOMS: atom_id res chain seq x y z
N MET A 1 -8.40 -18.01 -72.74
CA MET A 1 -9.38 -16.98 -72.40
C MET A 1 -10.05 -17.33 -71.09
N GLN A 2 -9.59 -16.81 -69.99
CA GLN A 2 -10.27 -16.89 -68.72
C GLN A 2 -9.96 -15.66 -67.88
N PRO A 3 -10.89 -14.76 -67.63
CA PRO A 3 -10.76 -13.72 -66.65
C PRO A 3 -11.84 -13.88 -65.52
N GLU A 4 -11.84 -14.98 -64.80
CA GLU A 4 -12.81 -15.13 -63.68
C GLU A 4 -12.24 -15.47 -62.31
N VAL A 5 -10.92 -15.58 -62.16
CA VAL A 5 -10.28 -16.02 -60.90
C VAL A 5 -9.89 -14.84 -59.98
N ARG A 6 -9.96 -13.61 -60.46
CA ARG A 6 -9.42 -12.44 -59.68
C ARG A 6 -10.41 -11.81 -58.70
N THR A 7 -11.71 -11.97 -58.90
CA THR A 7 -12.72 -11.31 -58.05
C THR A 7 -13.07 -12.09 -56.78
N ARG A 8 -12.84 -13.39 -56.75
CA ARG A 8 -13.15 -14.19 -55.53
C ARG A 8 -12.14 -14.06 -54.40
N ARG A 9 -10.91 -13.57 -54.67
CA ARG A 9 -9.85 -13.41 -53.67
C ARG A 9 -10.03 -12.15 -52.81
N TRP A 10 -10.70 -11.13 -53.31
CA TRP A 10 -10.89 -9.88 -52.59
C TRP A 10 -12.06 -9.93 -51.59
N LEU A 11 -13.10 -10.70 -51.86
CA LEU A 11 -14.22 -10.89 -50.93
C LEU A 11 -13.85 -11.73 -49.70
N ALA A 12 -12.90 -12.66 -49.83
CA ALA A 12 -12.43 -13.50 -48.73
C ALA A 12 -11.50 -12.78 -47.74
N LEU A 13 -10.88 -11.66 -48.13
CA LEU A 13 -10.00 -10.87 -47.28
C LEU A 13 -10.78 -9.85 -46.44
N LEU A 14 -11.91 -9.38 -46.91
CA LEU A 14 -12.75 -8.41 -46.15
C LEU A 14 -13.56 -9.07 -45.04
N THR A 15 -13.93 -10.35 -45.17
CA THR A 15 -14.65 -11.08 -44.12
C THR A 15 -13.75 -11.53 -42.96
N ARG A 16 -12.44 -11.67 -43.17
CA ARG A 16 -11.49 -12.01 -42.10
C ARG A 16 -11.01 -10.83 -41.28
N ALA A 17 -11.04 -9.63 -41.84
CA ALA A 17 -10.69 -8.41 -41.12
C ALA A 17 -11.80 -7.91 -40.16
N GLY A 18 -13.08 -8.20 -40.51
CA GLY A 18 -14.21 -7.78 -39.67
C GLY A 18 -14.43 -8.63 -38.42
N LEU A 19 -14.05 -9.91 -38.45
CA LEU A 19 -14.25 -10.82 -37.32
C LEU A 19 -13.16 -10.68 -36.25
N GLY A 20 -11.98 -10.18 -36.61
CA GLY A 20 -10.88 -9.93 -35.65
C GLY A 20 -11.11 -8.70 -34.76
N LEU A 21 -11.87 -7.72 -35.24
CA LEU A 21 -12.09 -6.47 -34.51
C LEU A 21 -13.20 -6.58 -33.43
N LEU A 22 -14.11 -7.55 -33.57
CA LEU A 22 -15.20 -7.76 -32.59
C LEU A 22 -14.75 -8.64 -31.39
N LEU A 23 -13.69 -9.42 -31.55
CA LEU A 23 -13.17 -10.27 -30.45
C LEU A 23 -12.19 -9.54 -29.51
N ALA A 24 -11.66 -8.39 -29.92
CA ALA A 24 -10.72 -7.60 -29.11
C ALA A 24 -11.42 -6.66 -28.09
N LEU A 25 -12.72 -6.47 -28.17
CA LEU A 25 -13.46 -5.55 -27.27
C LEU A 25 -14.01 -6.24 -26.03
N ALA A 26 -13.88 -7.56 -25.89
CA ALA A 26 -14.52 -8.32 -24.81
C ALA A 26 -13.61 -8.65 -23.62
N LEU A 27 -12.35 -8.18 -23.58
CA LEU A 27 -11.40 -8.50 -22.51
C LEU A 27 -10.88 -7.30 -21.69
N ALA A 28 -11.50 -6.14 -21.82
CA ALA A 28 -11.29 -5.07 -20.86
C ALA A 28 -12.17 -5.33 -19.62
N VAL A 29 -11.87 -6.38 -18.86
CA VAL A 29 -12.33 -6.51 -17.49
C VAL A 29 -11.62 -5.39 -16.73
N PRO A 30 -12.31 -4.38 -16.16
CA PRO A 30 -11.66 -3.45 -15.27
C PRO A 30 -11.11 -4.28 -14.12
N ALA A 31 -9.78 -4.34 -13.99
CA ALA A 31 -9.15 -4.78 -12.77
C ALA A 31 -9.65 -3.79 -11.70
N THR A 32 -10.59 -4.21 -10.89
CA THR A 32 -10.91 -3.50 -9.65
C THR A 32 -9.64 -3.57 -8.83
N ALA A 33 -8.84 -2.50 -8.86
CA ALA A 33 -7.83 -2.28 -7.86
C ALA A 33 -8.58 -2.30 -6.52
N HIS A 34 -8.38 -3.36 -5.75
CA HIS A 34 -8.73 -3.33 -4.35
C HIS A 34 -7.79 -2.27 -3.78
N ALA A 35 -8.32 -1.07 -3.54
CA ALA A 35 -7.65 -0.12 -2.66
C ALA A 35 -7.54 -0.87 -1.33
N ASP A 36 -6.31 -1.12 -0.87
CA ASP A 36 -6.07 -1.58 0.49
C ASP A 36 -6.76 -0.57 1.41
N GLU A 37 -7.84 -0.99 2.03
CA GLU A 37 -8.57 -0.20 3.01
C GLU A 37 -7.58 0.09 4.16
N PRO A 38 -7.37 1.36 4.54
CA PRO A 38 -6.46 1.69 5.62
C PRO A 38 -6.88 0.91 6.86
N PRO A 39 -5.92 0.43 7.69
CA PRO A 39 -6.23 -0.35 8.87
C PRO A 39 -7.13 0.46 9.79
N THR A 40 -8.41 0.10 9.86
CA THR A 40 -9.35 0.68 10.82
C THR A 40 -8.99 0.16 12.19
N VAL A 41 -8.61 1.07 13.09
CA VAL A 41 -8.46 0.74 14.51
C VAL A 41 -9.82 0.22 15.00
N PRO A 42 -9.92 -1.04 15.45
CA PRO A 42 -11.17 -1.57 15.93
C PRO A 42 -11.67 -0.70 17.10
N PRO A 43 -12.99 -0.47 17.22
CA PRO A 43 -13.52 0.26 18.36
C PRO A 43 -13.07 -0.43 19.64
N SER A 44 -12.47 0.33 20.55
CA SER A 44 -11.97 -0.22 21.82
C SER A 44 -13.11 -0.96 22.54
N ALA A 45 -12.91 -2.24 22.81
CA ALA A 45 -13.83 -2.98 23.66
C ALA A 45 -13.93 -2.26 25.02
N PRO A 46 -15.10 -2.19 25.65
CA PRO A 46 -15.25 -1.52 26.92
C PRO A 46 -14.19 -1.98 27.92
N GLY A 47 -13.36 -1.05 28.39
CA GLY A 47 -12.31 -1.33 29.35
C GLY A 47 -10.97 -1.80 28.78
N SER A 48 -10.80 -1.90 27.44
CA SER A 48 -9.49 -2.15 26.82
C SER A 48 -8.84 -0.82 26.39
N ASN A 49 -7.49 -0.74 26.48
CA ASN A 49 -6.78 0.33 25.83
C ASN A 49 -6.62 0.02 24.33
N ALA A 50 -6.10 0.95 23.52
CA ALA A 50 -5.97 0.79 22.08
C ALA A 50 -5.14 -0.47 21.71
N ILE A 51 -4.08 -0.73 22.48
CA ILE A 51 -3.21 -1.91 22.27
C ILE A 51 -4.00 -3.17 22.52
N GLY A 52 -4.65 -3.27 23.69
CA GLY A 52 -5.48 -4.43 24.06
C GLY A 52 -6.58 -4.70 23.05
N ALA A 53 -7.28 -3.64 22.58
CA ALA A 53 -8.33 -3.75 21.59
C ALA A 53 -7.81 -4.28 20.23
N CYS A 54 -6.62 -3.83 19.80
CA CYS A 54 -5.97 -4.31 18.59
C CYS A 54 -5.62 -5.80 18.68
N LEU A 55 -4.96 -6.19 19.76
CA LEU A 55 -4.53 -7.58 19.97
C LEU A 55 -5.72 -8.55 20.17
N ASP A 56 -6.75 -8.10 20.89
CA ASP A 56 -8.01 -8.86 21.10
C ASP A 56 -8.79 -9.06 19.77
N ALA A 57 -8.56 -8.20 18.77
CA ALA A 57 -9.12 -8.32 17.42
C ALA A 57 -8.23 -9.14 16.47
N ASP A 58 -7.26 -9.90 16.98
CA ASP A 58 -6.30 -10.66 16.19
C ASP A 58 -5.45 -9.84 15.22
N GLN A 59 -5.32 -8.54 15.51
CA GLN A 59 -4.50 -7.63 14.72
C GLN A 59 -3.10 -7.46 15.34
N VAL A 60 -2.18 -6.93 14.56
CA VAL A 60 -0.78 -6.71 14.92
C VAL A 60 -0.60 -5.30 15.43
N TRP A 61 0.11 -5.14 16.55
CA TRP A 61 0.55 -3.84 17.06
C TRP A 61 1.97 -3.55 16.61
N LEU A 62 2.23 -2.33 16.17
CA LEU A 62 3.57 -1.85 15.81
C LEU A 62 4.07 -0.84 16.85
N LEU A 63 5.30 -1.05 17.33
CA LEU A 63 6.07 -0.12 18.15
C LEU A 63 7.41 0.15 17.50
N VAL A 64 7.77 1.41 17.27
CA VAL A 64 9.08 1.83 16.77
C VAL A 64 9.60 2.95 17.63
N VAL A 65 10.81 2.76 18.20
CA VAL A 65 11.45 3.70 19.12
C VAL A 65 12.86 3.98 18.60
N ASP A 66 13.26 5.25 18.55
CA ASP A 66 14.61 5.62 18.11
C ASP A 66 15.64 5.54 19.25
N ILE A 67 16.87 6.00 18.96
CA ILE A 67 18.00 5.97 19.90
C ILE A 67 17.77 6.85 21.16
N ASP A 68 17.00 7.92 21.03
CA ASP A 68 16.70 8.86 22.12
C ASP A 68 15.45 8.44 22.90
N GLY A 69 14.82 7.34 22.54
CA GLY A 69 13.57 6.85 23.13
C GLY A 69 12.33 7.53 22.57
N GLU A 70 12.46 8.29 21.48
CA GLU A 70 11.32 8.87 20.78
C GLU A 70 10.49 7.78 20.11
N VAL A 71 9.18 7.84 20.29
CA VAL A 71 8.25 6.87 19.68
C VAL A 71 7.87 7.35 18.29
N LEU A 72 8.40 6.68 17.28
CA LEU A 72 8.14 6.98 15.88
C LEU A 72 6.85 6.33 15.36
N ALA A 73 6.49 5.17 15.90
CA ALA A 73 5.22 4.51 15.66
C ALA A 73 4.76 3.74 16.90
N ASN A 74 3.48 3.84 17.25
CA ASN A 74 2.81 3.09 18.31
C ASN A 74 1.33 2.95 17.94
N GLN A 75 0.99 1.94 17.11
CA GLN A 75 -0.34 1.84 16.51
C GLN A 75 -0.70 0.43 16.05
N CYS A 76 -2.00 0.21 15.84
CA CYS A 76 -2.52 -1.01 15.23
C CYS A 76 -2.30 -0.98 13.72
N VAL A 77 -1.73 -2.04 13.14
CA VAL A 77 -1.40 -2.13 11.71
C VAL A 77 -2.18 -3.23 10.97
N GLY A 78 -3.24 -3.75 11.61
CA GLY A 78 -4.09 -4.78 11.02
C GLY A 78 -3.37 -6.14 10.93
N THR A 79 -3.43 -6.79 9.80
CA THR A 79 -2.86 -8.14 9.57
C THR A 79 -1.79 -8.09 8.47
N PRO A 80 -0.58 -7.57 8.76
CA PRO A 80 0.49 -7.51 7.79
C PRO A 80 1.02 -8.90 7.46
N SER A 81 1.46 -9.12 6.22
CA SER A 81 2.06 -10.38 5.78
C SER A 81 3.54 -10.51 6.15
N SER A 82 4.16 -9.40 6.56
CA SER A 82 5.57 -9.37 7.00
C SER A 82 5.82 -8.24 8.00
N GLY A 83 6.93 -8.30 8.73
CA GLY A 83 7.37 -7.18 9.58
C GLY A 83 7.69 -5.92 8.77
N GLU A 84 8.17 -6.06 7.54
CA GLU A 84 8.38 -4.93 6.62
C GLU A 84 7.04 -4.29 6.23
N GLU A 85 6.01 -5.09 5.95
CA GLU A 85 4.66 -4.58 5.70
C GLU A 85 4.06 -3.93 6.95
N ALA A 86 4.32 -4.47 8.14
CA ALA A 86 3.88 -3.84 9.39
C ALA A 86 4.43 -2.42 9.52
N LEU A 87 5.73 -2.20 9.23
CA LEU A 87 6.34 -0.88 9.19
C LEU A 87 5.67 0.03 8.14
N ALA A 88 5.45 -0.49 6.92
CA ALA A 88 4.83 0.28 5.85
C ALA A 88 3.39 0.70 6.20
N ARG A 89 2.58 -0.21 6.77
CA ARG A 89 1.22 0.08 7.25
C ARG A 89 1.21 1.06 8.42
N GLY A 90 2.28 1.07 9.23
CA GLY A 90 2.54 2.07 10.25
C GLY A 90 3.00 3.42 9.72
N GLY A 91 3.00 3.64 8.40
CA GLY A 91 3.41 4.90 7.76
C GLY A 91 4.93 5.13 7.79
N MET A 92 5.73 4.13 8.14
CA MET A 92 7.17 4.28 8.24
C MET A 92 7.82 4.35 6.85
N GLN A 93 8.65 5.36 6.62
CA GLN A 93 9.51 5.44 5.45
C GLN A 93 10.75 4.56 5.68
N ILE A 94 10.85 3.46 4.91
CA ILE A 94 11.91 2.47 5.09
C ILE A 94 13.03 2.75 4.09
N ARG A 95 14.27 2.86 4.60
CA ARG A 95 15.48 2.87 3.75
C ARG A 95 16.33 1.65 4.04
N PHE A 96 16.93 1.12 2.98
CA PHE A 96 17.75 -0.08 3.04
C PHE A 96 19.20 0.24 2.69
N SER A 97 20.14 -0.43 3.37
CA SER A 97 21.53 -0.51 2.97
C SER A 97 21.71 -1.39 1.72
N SER A 98 22.91 -1.43 1.16
CA SER A 98 23.26 -2.28 0.01
C SER A 98 22.98 -3.77 0.23
N GLY A 99 22.98 -4.24 1.48
CA GLY A 99 22.66 -5.63 1.88
C GLY A 99 21.18 -5.87 2.19
N ARG A 100 20.27 -4.95 1.85
CA ARG A 100 18.84 -5.01 2.19
C ARG A 100 18.53 -5.07 3.69
N MET A 101 19.47 -4.65 4.54
CA MET A 101 19.18 -4.38 5.95
C MET A 101 18.48 -3.01 6.06
N ILE A 102 17.47 -2.92 6.90
CA ILE A 102 16.85 -1.64 7.25
C ILE A 102 17.89 -0.79 7.96
N CYS A 103 18.20 0.37 7.42
CA CYS A 103 19.22 1.28 7.94
C CYS A 103 18.65 2.62 8.40
N SER A 104 17.41 2.99 7.99
CA SER A 104 16.73 4.19 8.45
C SER A 104 15.24 3.95 8.41
N LEU A 105 14.53 4.39 9.46
CA LEU A 105 13.08 4.41 9.55
C LEU A 105 12.63 5.86 9.75
N SER A 106 11.81 6.39 8.84
CA SER A 106 11.27 7.77 8.86
C SER A 106 12.32 8.85 9.11
N GLY A 107 13.54 8.66 8.57
CA GLY A 107 14.65 9.60 8.72
C GLY A 107 15.47 9.39 10.00
N HIS A 108 15.28 8.31 10.74
CA HIS A 108 16.10 7.93 11.92
C HIS A 108 16.92 6.67 11.64
N PRO A 109 18.27 6.80 11.50
CA PRO A 109 19.01 8.05 11.31
C PRO A 109 18.64 8.73 9.97
N GLU A 110 18.91 10.04 9.86
CA GLU A 110 18.57 10.83 8.65
C GLU A 110 19.16 10.23 7.36
N GLN A 111 20.34 9.66 7.47
CA GLN A 111 20.99 8.96 6.35
C GLN A 111 21.44 7.57 6.81
N CYS A 112 21.35 6.60 5.92
CA CYS A 112 21.93 5.29 6.17
C CYS A 112 23.45 5.42 6.35
N PRO A 113 24.03 4.91 7.43
CA PRO A 113 25.47 4.93 7.63
C PRO A 113 26.22 4.26 6.47
N ALA A 114 27.26 4.92 5.94
CA ALA A 114 28.09 4.35 4.87
C ALA A 114 28.90 3.13 5.33
N THR A 115 29.22 3.08 6.61
CA THR A 115 29.92 1.98 7.29
C THR A 115 29.17 1.63 8.56
N PHE A 116 29.23 0.36 8.97
CA PHE A 116 28.63 -0.06 10.24
C PHE A 116 29.37 0.58 11.42
N THR A 117 28.62 1.26 12.27
CA THR A 117 29.13 2.01 13.44
C THR A 117 28.83 1.35 14.78
N GLY A 118 28.18 0.18 14.78
CA GLY A 118 27.67 -0.49 15.97
C GLY A 118 26.17 -0.32 16.16
N SER A 119 25.56 0.74 15.59
CA SER A 119 24.13 1.00 15.70
C SER A 119 23.35 0.37 14.56
N TYR A 120 22.19 -0.19 14.86
CA TYR A 120 21.26 -0.75 13.88
C TYR A 120 19.85 -0.84 14.45
N TRP A 121 18.87 -1.06 13.60
CA TRP A 121 17.50 -1.33 13.99
C TRP A 121 17.36 -2.75 14.50
N ASN A 122 17.14 -2.89 15.81
CA ASN A 122 16.90 -4.16 16.47
C ASN A 122 15.42 -4.52 16.32
N TYR A 123 15.16 -5.66 15.71
CA TYR A 123 13.83 -6.15 15.46
C TYR A 123 13.42 -7.21 16.47
N HIS A 124 12.31 -6.96 17.15
CA HIS A 124 11.74 -7.83 18.15
C HIS A 124 10.29 -8.15 17.81
N HIS A 125 9.80 -9.21 18.37
CA HIS A 125 8.39 -9.55 18.35
C HIS A 125 7.94 -10.03 19.73
N GLY A 126 6.66 -9.88 20.03
CA GLY A 126 6.11 -10.27 21.34
C GLY A 126 4.61 -10.50 21.28
N ARG A 127 4.08 -10.77 22.45
CA ARG A 127 2.63 -10.93 22.68
C ARG A 127 2.25 -10.31 24.01
N ALA A 128 0.96 -10.07 24.20
CA ALA A 128 0.45 -9.68 25.50
C ALA A 128 0.88 -10.67 26.59
N GLY A 129 1.40 -10.14 27.69
CA GLY A 129 1.83 -10.92 28.85
C GLY A 129 3.18 -11.65 28.71
N ALA A 130 3.98 -11.31 27.69
CA ALA A 130 5.32 -11.89 27.51
C ALA A 130 6.36 -10.79 27.21
N PRO A 131 7.62 -10.99 27.61
CA PRO A 131 8.72 -10.13 27.16
C PRO A 131 8.93 -10.27 25.64
N TYR A 132 9.53 -9.25 25.04
CA TYR A 132 9.89 -9.30 23.61
C TYR A 132 11.02 -10.29 23.35
N THR A 133 10.99 -10.91 22.19
CA THR A 133 12.02 -11.79 21.67
C THR A 133 12.71 -11.16 20.47
N PHE A 134 14.03 -11.11 20.46
CA PHE A 134 14.80 -10.66 19.30
C PHE A 134 14.52 -11.57 18.10
N SER A 135 14.17 -11.00 16.97
CA SER A 135 13.83 -11.76 15.78
C SER A 135 15.04 -12.38 15.13
N GLN A 136 15.00 -13.68 14.92
CA GLN A 136 16.03 -14.41 14.17
C GLN A 136 15.82 -14.35 12.65
N GLN A 137 14.75 -13.68 12.22
CA GLN A 137 14.40 -13.50 10.82
C GLN A 137 14.38 -12.02 10.47
N GLY A 138 14.82 -11.69 9.25
CA GLY A 138 14.65 -10.32 8.75
C GLY A 138 13.16 -9.97 8.61
N ALA A 139 12.86 -8.67 8.68
CA ALA A 139 11.50 -8.16 8.62
C ALA A 139 10.69 -8.60 7.38
N SER A 140 11.36 -8.75 6.23
CA SER A 140 10.72 -9.23 5.00
C SER A 140 10.38 -10.72 5.00
N ALA A 141 11.01 -11.50 5.88
CA ALA A 141 10.85 -12.96 5.93
C ALA A 141 9.93 -13.43 7.07
N ARG A 142 9.78 -12.63 8.13
CA ARG A 142 8.90 -12.95 9.24
C ARG A 142 7.46 -12.58 8.91
N THR A 143 6.56 -13.53 9.04
CA THR A 143 5.11 -13.28 9.01
C THR A 143 4.60 -13.14 10.43
N PRO A 144 4.08 -11.96 10.84
CA PRO A 144 3.46 -11.77 12.13
C PRO A 144 2.23 -12.66 12.30
N ALA A 145 2.07 -13.24 13.48
CA ALA A 145 0.86 -13.99 13.80
C ALA A 145 -0.24 -13.05 14.35
N PRO A 146 -1.51 -13.47 14.29
CA PRO A 146 -2.60 -12.74 14.93
C PRO A 146 -2.30 -12.45 16.41
N GLY A 147 -2.47 -11.17 16.84
CA GLY A 147 -2.18 -10.73 18.19
C GLY A 147 -0.69 -10.56 18.54
N ASP A 148 0.20 -10.56 17.52
CA ASP A 148 1.61 -10.25 17.73
C ASP A 148 1.82 -8.73 17.91
N ILE A 149 2.93 -8.40 18.58
CA ILE A 149 3.51 -7.08 18.65
C ILE A 149 4.81 -7.12 17.86
N GLU A 150 4.96 -6.26 16.86
CA GLU A 150 6.18 -6.03 16.10
C GLU A 150 6.86 -4.80 16.67
N ALA A 151 8.04 -4.96 17.28
CA ALA A 151 8.68 -3.91 18.04
C ALA A 151 10.12 -3.66 17.56
N TRP A 152 10.49 -2.41 17.43
CA TRP A 152 11.75 -1.96 16.89
C TRP A 152 12.39 -0.93 17.79
N CYS A 153 13.72 -1.01 17.98
CA CYS A 153 14.49 0.05 18.59
C CYS A 153 15.83 0.24 17.87
N TYR A 154 16.37 1.45 17.92
CA TYR A 154 17.68 1.77 17.35
C TYR A 154 18.68 1.93 18.50
N ASN A 155 19.72 1.09 18.55
CA ASN A 155 20.69 1.12 19.65
C ASN A 155 21.76 2.19 19.47
N ALA A 156 22.31 2.68 20.59
CA ALA A 156 23.49 3.54 20.58
C ALA A 156 24.76 2.77 20.12
N PRO A 157 25.79 3.48 19.60
CA PRO A 157 27.02 2.82 19.09
C PRO A 157 27.76 2.00 20.13
N GLU A 158 27.66 2.38 21.41
CA GLU A 158 28.28 1.71 22.56
C GLU A 158 27.47 0.53 23.11
N GLU A 159 26.23 0.35 22.61
CA GLU A 159 25.36 -0.74 22.99
C GLU A 159 25.42 -1.86 21.96
N GLU A 160 25.51 -3.09 22.40
CA GLU A 160 25.47 -4.25 21.51
C GLU A 160 24.07 -4.41 20.85
N SER A 161 23.01 -4.10 21.60
CA SER A 161 21.62 -4.16 21.15
C SER A 161 20.73 -3.35 22.09
N CYS A 162 19.53 -3.00 21.65
CA CYS A 162 18.49 -2.44 22.49
C CYS A 162 17.28 -3.40 22.58
N VAL A 163 16.43 -3.16 23.59
CA VAL A 163 15.13 -3.83 23.73
C VAL A 163 14.07 -2.73 23.80
N PRO A 164 13.02 -2.76 22.94
CA PRO A 164 11.94 -1.79 23.03
C PRO A 164 11.24 -1.84 24.39
N PRO A 165 10.71 -0.73 24.89
CA PRO A 165 9.99 -0.71 26.17
C PRO A 165 8.75 -1.58 26.11
N LEU A 166 8.47 -2.30 27.20
CA LEU A 166 7.26 -3.11 27.31
C LEU A 166 6.04 -2.22 27.43
N LEU A 167 5.02 -2.52 26.62
CA LEU A 167 3.79 -1.74 26.57
C LEU A 167 2.80 -2.13 27.66
N ARG A 168 2.12 -1.17 28.23
CA ARG A 168 0.96 -1.40 29.10
C ARG A 168 -0.21 -1.88 28.25
N ILE A 169 -0.60 -3.12 28.43
CA ILE A 169 -1.74 -3.73 27.73
C ILE A 169 -2.88 -3.89 28.72
N VAL A 170 -4.03 -3.31 28.38
CA VAL A 170 -5.27 -3.47 29.16
C VAL A 170 -6.30 -4.13 28.27
N SER A 171 -6.78 -5.29 28.66
CA SER A 171 -7.82 -6.06 27.99
C SER A 171 -8.95 -6.36 28.97
N ASN A 172 -10.20 -6.07 28.59
CA ASN A 172 -11.41 -6.29 29.39
C ASN A 172 -11.32 -5.70 30.79
N GLY A 173 -10.80 -4.49 30.91
CA GLY A 173 -10.67 -3.74 32.17
C GLY A 173 -9.54 -4.22 33.10
N LYS A 174 -8.66 -5.08 32.61
CA LYS A 174 -7.54 -5.60 33.40
C LYS A 174 -6.23 -5.41 32.66
N GLN A 175 -5.21 -4.93 33.38
CA GLN A 175 -3.85 -4.92 32.87
C GLN A 175 -3.35 -6.36 32.72
N VAL A 176 -2.79 -6.68 31.56
CA VAL A 176 -2.15 -7.98 31.29
C VAL A 176 -0.74 -7.94 31.89
N PRO A 177 -0.43 -8.73 32.93
CA PRO A 177 0.88 -8.70 33.56
C PRO A 177 1.92 -9.41 32.71
N VAL A 178 3.16 -8.91 32.74
CA VAL A 178 4.32 -9.60 32.18
C VAL A 178 5.09 -10.26 33.34
N PRO A 179 5.33 -11.55 33.35
CA PRO A 179 6.03 -12.23 34.43
C PRO A 179 7.41 -11.64 34.70
N GLY A 180 7.69 -11.29 35.95
CA GLY A 180 8.98 -10.71 36.36
C GLY A 180 9.17 -9.23 36.04
N VAL A 181 8.12 -8.53 35.62
CA VAL A 181 8.12 -7.09 35.34
C VAL A 181 7.10 -6.41 36.25
N ASP A 182 7.53 -5.35 36.94
CA ASP A 182 6.61 -4.58 37.78
C ASP A 182 5.65 -3.74 36.93
N ALA A 183 4.45 -3.48 37.45
CA ALA A 183 3.43 -2.75 36.69
C ALA A 183 3.81 -1.31 36.34
N GLU A 184 4.78 -0.74 37.04
CA GLU A 184 5.37 0.58 36.84
C GLU A 184 6.43 0.61 35.74
N ASP A 185 7.00 -0.55 35.39
CA ASP A 185 8.05 -0.65 34.35
C ASP A 185 7.50 -0.81 32.93
N VAL A 186 6.17 -0.92 32.79
CA VAL A 186 5.51 -0.89 31.48
C VAL A 186 5.09 0.52 31.11
N VAL A 187 5.30 0.89 29.87
CA VAL A 187 5.02 2.24 29.35
C VAL A 187 3.68 2.30 28.61
N ASP A 188 3.08 3.48 28.55
CA ASP A 188 1.84 3.75 27.83
C ASP A 188 2.05 4.98 26.93
N PRO A 189 2.88 4.84 25.88
CA PRO A 189 3.16 5.95 24.98
C PRO A 189 1.91 6.33 24.18
N PRO A 190 1.79 7.58 23.74
CA PRO A 190 0.66 8.01 22.92
C PRO A 190 0.58 7.15 21.65
N VAL A 191 -0.65 6.80 21.30
CA VAL A 191 -0.91 6.11 20.01
C VAL A 191 -0.63 7.09 18.87
N THR A 192 0.22 6.68 17.94
CA THR A 192 0.45 7.42 16.72
C THR A 192 -0.71 7.15 15.76
N THR A 193 -1.29 8.19 15.23
CA THR A 193 -2.22 8.07 14.09
C THR A 193 -1.44 8.48 12.86
N ASN A 194 -1.52 7.67 11.80
CA ASN A 194 -1.12 8.19 10.51
C ASN A 194 -2.09 9.32 10.21
N GLU A 195 -1.68 10.58 10.43
CA GLU A 195 -2.38 11.67 9.80
C GLU A 195 -2.36 11.35 8.31
N GLU A 196 -3.51 10.96 7.80
CA GLU A 196 -3.77 10.94 6.37
C GLU A 196 -3.32 12.31 5.89
N VAL A 197 -2.14 12.32 5.23
CA VAL A 197 -1.71 13.50 4.50
C VAL A 197 -2.86 13.73 3.55
N GLU A 198 -3.71 14.70 3.88
CA GLU A 198 -4.79 15.17 3.03
C GLU A 198 -4.09 15.57 1.73
N VAL A 199 -3.98 14.59 0.83
CA VAL A 199 -3.56 14.88 -0.54
C VAL A 199 -4.64 15.84 -1.02
N PRO A 200 -4.31 17.12 -1.23
CA PRO A 200 -5.31 18.08 -1.66
C PRO A 200 -5.97 17.41 -2.86
N SER A 201 -7.27 17.17 -2.75
CA SER A 201 -8.05 16.57 -3.82
C SER A 201 -7.96 17.55 -4.99
N THR A 202 -6.91 17.42 -5.78
CA THR A 202 -6.85 18.01 -7.09
C THR A 202 -7.95 17.33 -7.86
N THR A 203 -9.15 17.90 -7.76
CA THR A 203 -10.26 17.55 -8.65
C THR A 203 -9.63 17.53 -10.05
N PRO A 204 -9.60 16.39 -10.73
CA PRO A 204 -8.87 16.32 -11.99
C PRO A 204 -9.67 17.09 -13.05
N TRP A 205 -9.41 18.40 -13.16
CA TRP A 205 -9.89 19.24 -14.26
C TRP A 205 -9.51 18.63 -15.62
N ALA A 206 -8.51 17.71 -15.63
CA ALA A 206 -8.09 16.99 -16.82
C ALA A 206 -9.18 16.09 -17.43
N LEU A 207 -10.15 15.58 -16.65
CA LEU A 207 -11.22 14.73 -17.19
C LEU A 207 -12.35 15.54 -17.84
N ILE A 208 -12.49 16.83 -17.53
CA ILE A 208 -13.51 17.68 -18.17
C ILE A 208 -13.03 18.12 -19.56
N GLY A 209 -11.72 18.27 -19.76
CA GLY A 209 -11.12 18.70 -21.03
C GLY A 209 -11.22 17.67 -22.16
N THR A 210 -11.05 16.39 -21.86
CA THR A 210 -11.04 15.32 -22.87
C THR A 210 -12.43 15.01 -23.44
N GLY A 211 -13.49 15.12 -22.65
CA GLY A 211 -14.86 14.95 -23.13
C GLY A 211 -15.30 16.04 -24.11
N ALA A 212 -14.91 17.30 -23.87
CA ALA A 212 -15.26 18.42 -24.73
C ALA A 212 -14.56 18.38 -26.10
N VAL A 213 -13.27 17.96 -26.14
CA VAL A 213 -12.51 17.84 -27.38
C VAL A 213 -13.09 16.73 -28.29
N ILE A 214 -13.51 15.61 -27.72
CA ILE A 214 -14.11 14.50 -28.48
C ILE A 214 -15.45 14.92 -29.05
N ALA A 215 -16.30 15.64 -28.29
CA ALA A 215 -17.60 16.10 -28.75
C ALA A 215 -17.48 17.11 -29.90
N VAL A 216 -16.53 18.04 -29.84
CA VAL A 216 -16.26 19.01 -30.91
C VAL A 216 -15.72 18.32 -32.16
N GLY A 217 -14.83 17.32 -32.00
CA GLY A 217 -14.26 16.55 -33.12
C GLY A 217 -15.35 15.77 -33.89
N ILE A 218 -16.24 15.10 -33.18
CA ILE A 218 -17.36 14.34 -33.79
C ILE A 218 -18.35 15.31 -34.47
N GLY A 219 -18.68 16.44 -33.85
CA GLY A 219 -19.56 17.46 -34.42
C GLY A 219 -19.00 18.05 -35.72
N ALA A 220 -17.70 18.35 -35.77
CA ALA A 220 -17.03 18.88 -36.97
C ALA A 220 -17.02 17.85 -38.11
N LEU A 221 -16.77 16.55 -37.78
CA LEU A 221 -16.75 15.47 -38.77
C LEU A 221 -18.14 15.23 -39.40
N LEU A 222 -19.20 15.26 -38.58
CA LEU A 222 -20.56 15.12 -39.04
C LEU A 222 -21.03 16.32 -39.88
N TRP A 223 -20.65 17.54 -39.50
CA TRP A 223 -20.94 18.74 -40.26
C TRP A 223 -20.21 18.76 -41.60
N TRP A 224 -18.92 18.35 -41.65
CA TRP A 224 -18.14 18.21 -42.88
C TRP A 224 -18.72 17.17 -43.83
N ARG A 225 -19.13 16.00 -43.33
CA ARG A 225 -19.83 14.95 -44.11
C ARG A 225 -21.14 15.42 -44.73
N ARG A 226 -21.89 16.28 -44.04
CA ARG A 226 -23.15 16.85 -44.56
C ARG A 226 -22.93 17.90 -45.67
N ARG A 227 -21.78 18.55 -45.69
CA ARG A 227 -21.45 19.57 -46.72
C ARG A 227 -20.83 18.97 -47.98
N VAL A 228 -20.19 17.80 -47.91
CA VAL A 228 -19.65 17.07 -49.07
C VAL A 228 -20.75 16.05 -49.47
N GLY A 229 -21.86 16.56 -49.97
CA GLY A 229 -22.91 15.71 -50.58
C GLY A 229 -22.35 15.04 -51.86
N PRO A 230 -22.93 13.89 -52.25
CA PRO A 230 -22.50 13.22 -53.48
C PRO A 230 -22.71 14.17 -54.68
N ALA A 231 -21.67 14.30 -55.47
CA ALA A 231 -21.79 14.97 -56.78
C ALA A 231 -22.72 14.15 -57.67
N ASP A 232 -23.83 14.69 -58.04
CA ASP A 232 -24.73 14.07 -59.01
C ASP A 232 -24.00 13.90 -60.32
N ASP A 233 -23.67 12.68 -60.71
CA ASP A 233 -23.27 12.29 -62.06
C ASP A 233 -24.43 12.43 -63.00
N GLN A 234 -24.62 13.64 -63.54
CA GLN A 234 -25.43 13.89 -64.70
C GLN A 234 -24.66 13.44 -65.96
N VAL A 235 -24.75 12.20 -66.31
CA VAL A 235 -24.37 11.72 -67.64
C VAL A 235 -25.53 12.03 -68.54
N GLY A 236 -25.48 13.14 -69.25
CA GLY A 236 -26.35 13.49 -70.34
C GLY A 236 -26.06 12.65 -71.56
N GLY A 237 -27.05 11.94 -72.05
CA GLY A 237 -27.01 11.21 -73.32
C GLY A 237 -27.03 12.14 -74.54
N ARG A 238 -26.30 11.69 -75.53
CA ARG A 238 -26.64 11.68 -76.98
C ARG A 238 -25.67 10.77 -77.71
#